data_a5fc4fe153e702dc1b9363d6835d756b
#
_entry.id   a5fc4fe153e702dc1b9363d6835d756b
#
_cell.length_a   1.000
_cell.length_b   1.000
_cell.length_c   1.000
_cell.angle_alpha   90.00
_cell.angle_beta   90.00
_cell.angle_gamma   90.00
#
_symmetry.space_group_name_H-M   'P 1'
#
loop_
_entity.id
_entity.type
_entity.pdbx_description
1 polymer ?
#
loop_
_entity_poly.entity_id
_entity_poly.type
_entity_poly.pdbx_seq_one_letter_code
_entity_poly.pdbx_strand_id
1 'polypeptide(L)'
;MNSEIRLILEAVKRGELSVDDAALKIKIKPFEDIGYAKVNLHRKVRQGAAEVIYGAGKNAEQISGIASAMRGSGQDVVLITRLSPEKAEQIKAVHPLAYHAEAGIGVIGELPAPDGIGRIVVATGGTSDIPVAEEASLTAEVLGNRVTRLYDVGVAGLHRLLAHLDDIMGASVIIAIAGMEGALASVIGGLADCPVIAVPTSIGYGASFQGLSALLSMLNSCSSGVSVVNIDNGFGAGYLASMINHMEAKS
;
A
#
# COMPACT_ATOMS: atom_id res chain seq x y z
N MET A 1 -7.52 24.55 -9.58
CA MET A 1 -6.10 24.52 -10.04
C MET A 1 -5.33 25.51 -9.19
N ASN A 2 -4.34 25.04 -8.45
CA ASN A 2 -3.60 25.85 -7.47
C ASN A 2 -3.03 27.10 -8.17
N SER A 3 -3.28 28.30 -7.63
CA SER A 3 -2.88 29.61 -8.20
C SER A 3 -1.40 29.68 -8.60
N GLU A 4 -0.57 28.95 -7.91
CA GLU A 4 0.89 28.92 -8.04
C GLU A 4 1.38 28.02 -9.18
N ILE A 5 0.72 26.85 -9.43
CA ILE A 5 0.97 26.04 -10.64
C ILE A 5 0.61 26.86 -11.88
N ARG A 6 -0.46 27.63 -11.82
CA ARG A 6 -0.85 28.53 -12.91
C ARG A 6 0.23 29.58 -13.18
N LEU A 7 0.80 30.19 -12.15
CA LEU A 7 1.91 31.15 -12.30
C LEU A 7 3.15 30.51 -12.94
N ILE A 8 3.51 29.27 -12.56
CA ILE A 8 4.62 28.51 -13.17
C ILE A 8 4.33 28.27 -14.65
N LEU A 9 3.13 27.80 -14.99
CA LEU A 9 2.76 27.56 -16.40
C LEU A 9 2.69 28.86 -17.21
N GLU A 10 2.24 29.96 -16.63
CA GLU A 10 2.27 31.28 -17.28
C GLU A 10 3.69 31.78 -17.51
N ALA A 11 4.63 31.53 -16.59
CA ALA A 11 6.05 31.83 -16.77
C ALA A 11 6.67 31.02 -17.92
N VAL A 12 6.31 29.74 -18.08
CA VAL A 12 6.71 28.90 -19.22
C VAL A 12 6.15 29.51 -20.53
N LYS A 13 4.86 29.86 -20.53
CA LYS A 13 4.22 30.47 -21.71
C LYS A 13 4.89 31.79 -22.14
N ARG A 14 5.41 32.58 -21.17
CA ARG A 14 6.14 33.83 -21.44
C ARG A 14 7.61 33.61 -21.82
N GLY A 15 8.10 32.35 -21.81
CA GLY A 15 9.52 32.04 -22.07
C GLY A 15 10.47 32.40 -20.94
N GLU A 16 9.96 32.74 -19.75
CA GLU A 16 10.73 33.11 -18.55
C GLU A 16 11.24 31.87 -17.79
N LEU A 17 10.68 30.70 -18.08
CA LEU A 17 11.00 29.43 -17.42
C LEU A 17 10.99 28.30 -18.46
N SER A 18 12.01 27.41 -18.42
CA SER A 18 12.02 26.21 -19.27
C SER A 18 10.96 25.20 -18.79
N VAL A 19 10.53 24.30 -19.70
CA VAL A 19 9.59 23.22 -19.36
C VAL A 19 10.18 22.32 -18.28
N ASP A 20 11.49 22.01 -18.35
CA ASP A 20 12.17 21.15 -17.39
C ASP A 20 12.28 21.82 -16.01
N ASP A 21 12.61 23.13 -15.97
CA ASP A 21 12.64 23.87 -14.71
C ASP A 21 11.24 24.02 -14.10
N ALA A 22 10.20 24.20 -14.92
CA ALA A 22 8.82 24.23 -14.47
C ALA A 22 8.39 22.89 -13.87
N ALA A 23 8.72 21.78 -14.55
CA ALA A 23 8.47 20.43 -14.05
C ALA A 23 9.21 20.17 -12.73
N LEU A 24 10.46 20.62 -12.63
CA LEU A 24 11.25 20.52 -11.40
C LEU A 24 10.63 21.35 -10.28
N LYS A 25 10.25 22.62 -10.54
CA LYS A 25 9.58 23.48 -9.57
C LYS A 25 8.27 22.90 -9.06
N ILE A 26 7.45 22.30 -9.95
CA ILE A 26 6.21 21.62 -9.59
C ILE A 26 6.52 20.38 -8.73
N LYS A 27 7.56 19.62 -9.06
CA LYS A 27 7.98 18.42 -8.28
C LYS A 27 8.54 18.75 -6.90
N ILE A 28 9.22 19.86 -6.75
CA ILE A 28 9.90 20.27 -5.49
C ILE A 28 8.94 20.98 -4.52
N LYS A 29 7.78 21.41 -4.99
CA LYS A 29 6.88 22.24 -4.22
C LYS A 29 6.21 21.52 -3.05
N PRO A 30 5.97 22.32 -2.00
CA PRO A 30 5.93 21.82 -0.64
C PRO A 30 4.54 21.32 -0.21
N PHE A 31 4.47 21.00 1.03
CA PHE A 31 3.35 20.62 1.87
C PHE A 31 2.46 21.83 2.19
N GLU A 32 1.22 21.59 2.51
CA GLU A 32 0.36 22.52 3.22
C GLU A 32 0.61 22.37 4.72
N ASP A 33 0.95 23.47 5.37
CA ASP A 33 1.16 23.50 6.82
C ASP A 33 -0.18 23.83 7.51
N ILE A 34 -0.77 22.86 8.18
CA ILE A 34 -2.02 23.02 8.95
C ILE A 34 -1.74 23.16 10.46
N GLY A 35 -0.51 23.59 10.82
CA GLY A 35 -0.05 23.84 12.18
C GLY A 35 0.52 22.60 12.86
N TYR A 36 -0.23 21.52 12.97
CA TYR A 36 0.20 20.24 13.57
C TYR A 36 0.65 19.20 12.54
N ALA A 37 0.44 19.42 11.26
CA ALA A 37 0.88 18.51 10.20
C ALA A 37 1.28 19.29 8.93
N LYS A 38 2.23 18.73 8.21
CA LYS A 38 2.66 19.20 6.89
C LYS A 38 2.19 18.19 5.85
N VAL A 39 1.05 18.50 5.22
CA VAL A 39 0.38 17.59 4.27
C VAL A 39 1.02 17.73 2.89
N ASN A 40 1.56 16.63 2.36
CA ASN A 40 2.25 16.62 1.07
C ASN A 40 1.25 16.45 -0.08
N LEU A 41 0.72 17.55 -0.60
CA LEU A 41 -0.32 17.55 -1.62
C LEU A 41 0.17 17.18 -3.03
N HIS A 42 1.48 17.16 -3.26
CA HIS A 42 2.09 16.86 -4.56
C HIS A 42 2.69 15.45 -4.67
N ARG A 43 2.43 14.57 -3.70
CA ARG A 43 3.00 13.22 -3.66
C ARG A 43 2.60 12.40 -4.90
N LYS A 44 1.34 12.49 -5.34
CA LYS A 44 0.86 11.81 -6.55
C LYS A 44 1.66 12.21 -7.79
N VAL A 45 2.00 13.50 -7.95
CA VAL A 45 2.80 13.99 -9.09
C VAL A 45 4.26 13.52 -9.01
N ARG A 46 4.82 13.40 -7.79
CA ARG A 46 6.23 13.00 -7.59
C ARG A 46 6.44 11.49 -7.59
N GLN A 47 5.52 10.73 -6.99
CA GLN A 47 5.69 9.31 -6.69
C GLN A 47 4.64 8.43 -7.35
N GLY A 48 3.69 9.02 -8.11
CA GLY A 48 2.60 8.29 -8.75
C GLY A 48 1.50 7.82 -7.80
N ALA A 49 1.69 7.94 -6.48
CA ALA A 49 0.71 7.54 -5.48
C ALA A 49 0.34 8.72 -4.57
N ALA A 50 -0.93 8.79 -4.20
CA ALA A 50 -1.46 9.82 -3.32
C ALA A 50 -0.87 9.73 -1.89
N GLU A 51 -0.98 10.80 -1.13
CA GLU A 51 -0.61 10.82 0.30
C GLU A 51 -1.53 9.89 1.10
N VAL A 52 -0.98 9.27 2.15
CA VAL A 52 -1.67 8.32 3.02
C VAL A 52 -1.52 8.77 4.47
N ILE A 53 -2.57 8.64 5.26
CA ILE A 53 -2.55 9.01 6.67
C ILE A 53 -2.18 7.78 7.52
N TYR A 54 -1.08 7.85 8.24
CA TYR A 54 -0.74 6.89 9.28
C TYR A 54 -1.52 7.24 10.58
N GLY A 55 -2.55 6.45 10.91
CA GLY A 55 -3.49 6.75 11.99
C GLY A 55 -2.99 6.41 13.40
N ALA A 56 -1.97 5.53 13.55
CA ALA A 56 -1.39 5.26 14.85
C ALA A 56 -0.69 6.52 15.40
N GLY A 57 -0.90 6.82 16.67
CA GLY A 57 -0.30 7.99 17.32
C GLY A 57 -0.97 9.33 17.00
N LYS A 58 -1.97 9.39 16.11
CA LYS A 58 -2.79 10.59 15.86
C LYS A 58 -4.15 10.45 16.55
N ASN A 59 -4.73 11.56 17.00
CA ASN A 59 -6.12 11.59 17.42
C ASN A 59 -7.08 11.76 16.22
N ALA A 60 -8.39 11.58 16.42
CA ALA A 60 -9.38 11.64 15.36
C ALA A 60 -9.50 13.03 14.71
N GLU A 61 -9.33 14.10 15.49
CA GLU A 61 -9.35 15.49 14.99
C GLU A 61 -8.18 15.76 14.04
N GLN A 62 -6.98 15.30 14.40
CA GLN A 62 -5.79 15.42 13.54
C GLN A 62 -5.97 14.66 12.23
N ILE A 63 -6.51 13.43 12.29
CA ILE A 63 -6.78 12.62 11.10
C ILE A 63 -7.82 13.31 10.22
N SER A 64 -8.92 13.80 10.80
CA SER A 64 -9.98 14.50 10.07
C SER A 64 -9.48 15.79 9.41
N GLY A 65 -8.66 16.59 10.11
CA GLY A 65 -8.08 17.81 9.55
C GLY A 65 -7.13 17.53 8.39
N ILE A 66 -6.27 16.50 8.50
CA ILE A 66 -5.39 16.08 7.41
C ILE A 66 -6.23 15.58 6.22
N ALA A 67 -7.25 14.75 6.46
CA ALA A 67 -8.13 14.25 5.42
C ALA A 67 -8.88 15.39 4.70
N SER A 68 -9.34 16.41 5.44
CA SER A 68 -9.97 17.61 4.87
C SER A 68 -9.00 18.39 3.96
N ALA A 69 -7.75 18.59 4.38
CA ALA A 69 -6.73 19.25 3.58
C ALA A 69 -6.43 18.46 2.29
N MET A 70 -6.28 17.13 2.40
CA MET A 70 -6.06 16.27 1.24
C MET A 70 -7.23 16.32 0.25
N ARG A 71 -8.48 16.23 0.74
CA ARG A 71 -9.69 16.36 -0.09
C ARG A 71 -9.80 17.74 -0.73
N GLY A 72 -9.53 18.79 0.04
CA GLY A 72 -9.53 20.18 -0.43
C GLY A 72 -8.51 20.45 -1.53
N SER A 73 -7.41 19.69 -1.57
CA SER A 73 -6.39 19.77 -2.63
C SER A 73 -6.74 18.99 -3.90
N GLY A 74 -7.87 18.27 -3.92
CA GLY A 74 -8.32 17.49 -5.07
C GLY A 74 -7.90 16.01 -5.03
N GLN A 75 -7.52 15.48 -3.86
CA GLN A 75 -7.32 14.04 -3.70
C GLN A 75 -8.69 13.36 -3.53
N ASP A 76 -9.08 12.53 -4.52
CA ASP A 76 -10.39 11.88 -4.55
C ASP A 76 -10.56 10.77 -3.51
N VAL A 77 -9.47 10.06 -3.18
CA VAL A 77 -9.47 8.97 -2.20
C VAL A 77 -8.41 9.22 -1.15
N VAL A 78 -8.78 9.10 0.13
CA VAL A 78 -7.87 9.20 1.26
C VAL A 78 -7.82 7.84 1.98
N LEU A 79 -6.64 7.26 2.05
CA LEU A 79 -6.34 6.03 2.79
C LEU A 79 -5.81 6.39 4.17
N ILE A 80 -6.37 5.75 5.20
CA ILE A 80 -5.94 5.90 6.60
C ILE A 80 -5.56 4.50 7.10
N THR A 81 -4.30 4.27 7.42
CA THR A 81 -3.80 2.99 7.94
C THR A 81 -3.70 3.01 9.46
N ARG A 82 -3.70 1.82 10.09
CA ARG A 82 -3.60 1.66 11.54
C ARG A 82 -4.65 2.49 12.30
N LEU A 83 -5.89 2.47 11.82
CA LEU A 83 -7.01 3.18 12.39
C LEU A 83 -7.75 2.29 13.39
N SER A 84 -7.92 2.75 14.64
CA SER A 84 -8.71 2.02 15.63
C SER A 84 -10.21 2.23 15.42
N PRO A 85 -11.07 1.28 15.86
CA PRO A 85 -12.53 1.40 15.75
C PRO A 85 -13.08 2.69 16.38
N GLU A 86 -12.56 3.08 17.54
CA GLU A 86 -13.02 4.27 18.28
C GLU A 86 -12.74 5.55 17.50
N LYS A 87 -11.55 5.66 16.87
CA LYS A 87 -11.21 6.79 16.01
C LYS A 87 -12.04 6.78 14.73
N ALA A 88 -12.30 5.59 14.16
CA ALA A 88 -13.12 5.46 12.96
C ALA A 88 -14.54 6.01 13.18
N GLU A 89 -15.18 5.70 14.33
CA GLU A 89 -16.51 6.22 14.65
C GLU A 89 -16.51 7.76 14.81
N GLN A 90 -15.46 8.33 15.40
CA GLN A 90 -15.34 9.79 15.51
C GLN A 90 -15.13 10.45 14.14
N ILE A 91 -14.34 9.83 13.24
CA ILE A 91 -14.08 10.35 11.90
C ILE A 91 -15.34 10.23 11.03
N LYS A 92 -16.14 9.17 11.16
CA LYS A 92 -17.43 9.01 10.46
C LYS A 92 -18.42 10.14 10.71
N ALA A 93 -18.34 10.80 11.86
CA ALA A 93 -19.19 11.96 12.15
C ALA A 93 -18.86 13.17 11.28
N VAL A 94 -17.67 13.24 10.67
CA VAL A 94 -17.17 14.38 9.88
C VAL A 94 -17.00 14.02 8.40
N HIS A 95 -16.61 12.77 8.11
CA HIS A 95 -16.29 12.29 6.76
C HIS A 95 -17.06 11.02 6.41
N PRO A 96 -17.44 10.81 5.13
CA PRO A 96 -18.00 9.54 4.67
C PRO A 96 -16.92 8.45 4.64
N LEU A 97 -16.60 7.90 5.82
CA LEU A 97 -15.55 6.91 6.02
C LEU A 97 -16.09 5.49 5.87
N ALA A 98 -15.55 4.70 4.94
CA ALA A 98 -15.64 3.26 4.94
C ALA A 98 -14.55 2.70 5.85
N TYR A 99 -14.93 2.00 6.92
CA TYR A 99 -13.98 1.41 7.87
C TYR A 99 -13.92 -0.11 7.71
N HIS A 100 -12.73 -0.63 7.45
CA HIS A 100 -12.41 -2.05 7.30
C HIS A 100 -11.71 -2.51 8.58
N ALA A 101 -12.51 -3.05 9.51
CA ALA A 101 -12.06 -3.35 10.87
C ALA A 101 -10.92 -4.38 10.92
N GLU A 102 -10.96 -5.41 10.06
CA GLU A 102 -9.96 -6.47 10.01
C GLU A 102 -8.58 -5.95 9.59
N ALA A 103 -8.56 -5.02 8.62
CA ALA A 103 -7.33 -4.36 8.17
C ALA A 103 -6.88 -3.20 9.05
N GLY A 104 -7.76 -2.68 9.92
CA GLY A 104 -7.55 -1.41 10.62
C GLY A 104 -7.40 -0.23 9.64
N ILE A 105 -8.15 -0.25 8.55
CA ILE A 105 -8.08 0.76 7.48
C ILE A 105 -9.37 1.56 7.38
N GLY A 106 -9.22 2.87 7.21
CA GLY A 106 -10.28 3.77 6.79
C GLY A 106 -10.06 4.28 5.36
N VAL A 107 -11.13 4.32 4.57
CA VAL A 107 -11.12 4.89 3.22
C VAL A 107 -12.19 5.97 3.14
N ILE A 108 -11.81 7.18 2.71
CA ILE A 108 -12.71 8.28 2.40
C ILE A 108 -12.68 8.49 0.90
N GLY A 109 -13.85 8.41 0.25
CA GLY A 109 -14.00 8.44 -1.20
C GLY A 109 -14.24 7.05 -1.81
N GLU A 110 -14.48 7.00 -3.12
CA GLU A 110 -14.70 5.75 -3.86
C GLU A 110 -13.38 5.17 -4.36
N LEU A 111 -13.27 3.83 -4.35
CA LEU A 111 -12.10 3.16 -4.92
C LEU A 111 -11.99 3.49 -6.42
N PRO A 112 -10.79 3.78 -6.93
CA PRO A 112 -10.61 4.03 -8.35
C PRO A 112 -10.83 2.75 -9.16
N ALA A 113 -11.22 2.92 -10.44
CA ALA A 113 -11.17 1.80 -11.37
C ALA A 113 -9.72 1.31 -11.51
N PRO A 114 -9.49 -0.02 -11.59
CA PRO A 114 -8.15 -0.54 -11.76
C PRO A 114 -7.51 -0.07 -13.08
N ASP A 115 -6.30 0.49 -12.97
CA ASP A 115 -5.48 0.99 -14.09
C ASP A 115 -4.08 0.35 -14.13
N GLY A 116 -3.75 -0.56 -13.21
CA GLY A 116 -2.56 -1.39 -13.26
C GLY A 116 -2.59 -2.41 -14.41
N ILE A 117 -1.43 -2.75 -14.97
CA ILE A 117 -1.28 -3.60 -16.17
C ILE A 117 -1.69 -5.07 -15.95
N GLY A 118 -1.57 -5.58 -14.72
CA GLY A 118 -1.89 -6.95 -14.38
C GLY A 118 -2.72 -7.08 -13.12
N ARG A 119 -2.60 -8.21 -12.43
CA ARG A 119 -3.24 -8.42 -11.13
C ARG A 119 -2.20 -8.72 -10.06
N ILE A 120 -2.46 -8.23 -8.86
CA ILE A 120 -1.68 -8.53 -7.67
C ILE A 120 -2.36 -9.70 -6.95
N VAL A 121 -1.58 -10.72 -6.62
CA VAL A 121 -2.04 -11.83 -5.78
C VAL A 121 -1.55 -11.59 -4.34
N VAL A 122 -2.45 -11.69 -3.37
CA VAL A 122 -2.14 -11.62 -1.95
C VAL A 122 -2.42 -12.97 -1.31
N ALA A 123 -1.38 -13.65 -0.84
CA ALA A 123 -1.45 -15.00 -0.28
C ALA A 123 -1.06 -15.01 1.20
N THR A 124 -1.84 -15.72 2.05
CA THR A 124 -1.52 -15.88 3.48
C THR A 124 -1.17 -17.31 3.85
N GLY A 125 -0.23 -17.47 4.80
CA GLY A 125 0.11 -18.76 5.39
C GLY A 125 -1.03 -19.32 6.23
N GLY A 126 -1.66 -18.51 7.04
CA GLY A 126 -2.78 -18.90 7.88
C GLY A 126 -3.84 -17.81 7.97
N THR A 127 -4.96 -18.13 8.63
CA THR A 127 -6.06 -17.20 8.86
C THR A 127 -5.68 -16.05 9.80
N SER A 128 -4.73 -16.25 10.70
CA SER A 128 -4.21 -15.21 11.59
C SER A 128 -3.41 -14.12 10.85
N ASP A 129 -2.97 -14.39 9.62
CA ASP A 129 -2.24 -13.41 8.78
C ASP A 129 -3.19 -12.50 7.98
N ILE A 130 -4.50 -12.80 7.95
CA ILE A 130 -5.51 -12.07 7.18
C ILE A 130 -5.54 -10.57 7.47
N PRO A 131 -5.42 -10.08 8.72
CA PRO A 131 -5.41 -8.63 8.96
C PRO A 131 -4.31 -7.89 8.19
N VAL A 132 -3.11 -8.47 8.10
CA VAL A 132 -1.99 -7.90 7.33
C VAL A 132 -2.24 -8.02 5.82
N ALA A 133 -2.90 -9.10 5.39
CA ALA A 133 -3.27 -9.32 3.99
C ALA A 133 -4.36 -8.36 3.52
N GLU A 134 -5.35 -8.07 4.36
CA GLU A 134 -6.37 -7.07 4.05
C GLU A 134 -5.77 -5.66 4.03
N GLU A 135 -4.81 -5.33 4.92
CA GLU A 135 -4.07 -4.07 4.83
C GLU A 135 -3.34 -3.94 3.48
N ALA A 136 -2.67 -5.00 3.02
CA ALA A 136 -1.98 -5.01 1.73
C ALA A 136 -2.95 -4.91 0.55
N SER A 137 -4.04 -5.69 0.59
CA SER A 137 -5.05 -5.77 -0.47
C SER A 137 -5.76 -4.44 -0.66
N LEU A 138 -6.30 -3.85 0.41
CA LEU A 138 -6.98 -2.56 0.36
C LEU A 138 -6.04 -1.43 -0.05
N THR A 139 -4.78 -1.47 0.39
CA THR A 139 -3.77 -0.51 -0.07
C THR A 139 -3.58 -0.59 -1.57
N ALA A 140 -3.43 -1.79 -2.12
CA ALA A 140 -3.27 -1.98 -3.56
C ALA A 140 -4.53 -1.57 -4.34
N GLU A 141 -5.74 -1.87 -3.84
CA GLU A 141 -7.01 -1.49 -4.47
C GLU A 141 -7.22 0.02 -4.48
N VAL A 142 -6.94 0.72 -3.37
CA VAL A 142 -6.96 2.20 -3.30
C VAL A 142 -5.97 2.83 -4.29
N LEU A 143 -4.91 2.13 -4.62
CA LEU A 143 -3.89 2.55 -5.59
C LEU A 143 -4.19 2.08 -7.02
N GLY A 144 -5.41 1.63 -7.33
CA GLY A 144 -5.84 1.32 -8.70
C GLY A 144 -5.40 -0.06 -9.19
N ASN A 145 -5.33 -1.06 -8.33
CA ASN A 145 -4.96 -2.42 -8.75
C ASN A 145 -6.10 -3.41 -8.61
N ARG A 146 -6.09 -4.43 -9.48
CA ARG A 146 -6.87 -5.66 -9.28
C ARG A 146 -6.15 -6.56 -8.31
N VAL A 147 -6.85 -7.04 -7.28
CA VAL A 147 -6.29 -7.92 -6.25
C VAL A 147 -7.04 -9.24 -6.22
N THR A 148 -6.30 -10.34 -6.21
CA THR A 148 -6.80 -11.70 -5.93
C THR A 148 -6.29 -12.12 -4.56
N ARG A 149 -7.21 -12.52 -3.68
CA ARG A 149 -6.92 -12.94 -2.31
C ARG A 149 -6.89 -14.46 -2.21
N LEU A 150 -5.78 -15.05 -1.75
CA LEU A 150 -5.58 -16.48 -1.52
C LEU A 150 -5.26 -16.69 -0.03
N TYR A 151 -6.30 -16.93 0.77
CA TYR A 151 -6.12 -17.07 2.22
C TYR A 151 -5.97 -18.51 2.66
N ASP A 152 -5.20 -18.72 3.74
CA ASP A 152 -4.95 -20.01 4.37
C ASP A 152 -4.34 -21.05 3.41
N VAL A 153 -3.37 -20.63 2.61
CA VAL A 153 -2.61 -21.50 1.66
C VAL A 153 -1.21 -21.84 2.18
N GLY A 154 -1.07 -21.96 3.50
CA GLY A 154 0.21 -22.26 4.15
C GLY A 154 0.82 -23.60 3.77
N VAL A 155 2.15 -23.69 3.89
CA VAL A 155 2.97 -24.82 3.45
C VAL A 155 2.68 -26.13 4.21
N ALA A 156 2.10 -26.06 5.40
CA ALA A 156 1.63 -27.26 6.12
C ALA A 156 0.51 -28.01 5.39
N GLY A 157 -0.16 -27.35 4.44
CA GLY A 157 -1.14 -27.96 3.54
C GLY A 157 -0.87 -27.57 2.10
N LEU A 158 0.29 -27.93 1.56
CA LEU A 158 0.79 -27.48 0.25
C LEU A 158 -0.21 -27.68 -0.90
N HIS A 159 -1.06 -28.72 -0.83
CA HIS A 159 -2.13 -28.97 -1.81
C HIS A 159 -3.11 -27.79 -1.93
N ARG A 160 -3.32 -26.99 -0.86
CA ARG A 160 -4.16 -25.79 -0.88
C ARG A 160 -3.55 -24.71 -1.76
N LEU A 161 -2.25 -24.48 -1.64
CA LEU A 161 -1.50 -23.56 -2.49
C LEU A 161 -1.51 -24.00 -3.96
N LEU A 162 -1.24 -25.29 -4.20
CA LEU A 162 -1.18 -25.85 -5.55
C LEU A 162 -2.55 -25.84 -6.28
N ALA A 163 -3.66 -25.81 -5.55
CA ALA A 163 -4.98 -25.62 -6.15
C ALA A 163 -5.19 -24.24 -6.79
N HIS A 164 -4.33 -23.26 -6.47
CA HIS A 164 -4.34 -21.89 -6.98
C HIS A 164 -3.15 -21.58 -7.91
N LEU A 165 -2.56 -22.61 -8.52
CA LEU A 165 -1.36 -22.44 -9.36
C LEU A 165 -1.59 -21.48 -10.53
N ASP A 166 -2.76 -21.51 -11.16
CA ASP A 166 -3.12 -20.60 -12.25
C ASP A 166 -3.19 -19.14 -11.80
N ASP A 167 -3.64 -18.88 -10.56
CA ASP A 167 -3.64 -17.53 -9.99
C ASP A 167 -2.23 -17.04 -9.72
N ILE A 168 -1.35 -17.91 -9.22
CA ILE A 168 0.05 -17.62 -8.93
C ILE A 168 0.81 -17.32 -10.22
N MET A 169 0.68 -18.18 -11.23
CA MET A 169 1.38 -18.02 -12.51
C MET A 169 0.83 -16.85 -13.36
N GLY A 170 -0.42 -16.47 -13.16
CA GLY A 170 -1.02 -15.32 -13.85
C GLY A 170 -0.87 -13.98 -13.15
N ALA A 171 -0.12 -13.91 -12.05
CA ALA A 171 0.10 -12.70 -11.30
C ALA A 171 1.20 -11.82 -11.93
N SER A 172 1.06 -10.49 -11.86
CA SER A 172 2.13 -9.54 -12.17
C SER A 172 3.06 -9.29 -10.98
N VAL A 173 2.52 -9.41 -9.77
CA VAL A 173 3.25 -9.32 -8.51
C VAL A 173 2.52 -10.18 -7.47
N ILE A 174 3.24 -10.84 -6.60
CA ILE A 174 2.66 -11.59 -5.49
C ILE A 174 3.12 -11.01 -4.16
N ILE A 175 2.18 -10.85 -3.22
CA ILE A 175 2.46 -10.52 -1.83
C ILE A 175 2.24 -11.80 -1.02
N ALA A 176 3.33 -12.37 -0.48
CA ALA A 176 3.31 -13.58 0.32
C ALA A 176 3.46 -13.23 1.81
N ILE A 177 2.43 -13.47 2.59
CA ILE A 177 2.29 -13.05 3.99
C ILE A 177 2.26 -14.25 4.90
N ALA A 178 3.21 -14.37 5.82
CA ALA A 178 3.28 -15.50 6.73
C ALA A 178 4.02 -15.17 8.03
N GLY A 179 3.51 -15.69 9.14
CA GLY A 179 4.21 -15.77 10.41
C GLY A 179 5.03 -17.05 10.54
N MET A 180 5.22 -17.50 11.77
CA MET A 180 5.96 -18.72 12.12
C MET A 180 7.39 -18.73 11.55
N GLU A 181 7.70 -19.63 10.60
CA GLU A 181 8.98 -19.75 9.90
C GLU A 181 9.02 -19.05 8.54
N GLY A 182 7.90 -18.48 8.08
CA GLY A 182 7.84 -17.68 6.86
C GLY A 182 8.06 -18.45 5.54
N ALA A 183 7.94 -19.77 5.53
CA ALA A 183 8.31 -20.61 4.38
C ALA A 183 7.46 -20.39 3.13
N LEU A 184 6.23 -19.89 3.27
CA LEU A 184 5.32 -19.63 2.16
C LEU A 184 5.96 -18.76 1.07
N ALA A 185 6.70 -17.73 1.46
CA ALA A 185 7.34 -16.82 0.51
C ALA A 185 8.36 -17.53 -0.40
N SER A 186 9.15 -18.45 0.16
CA SER A 186 10.12 -19.23 -0.62
C SER A 186 9.44 -20.23 -1.57
N VAL A 187 8.35 -20.86 -1.14
CA VAL A 187 7.60 -21.80 -1.97
C VAL A 187 6.92 -21.07 -3.14
N ILE A 188 6.25 -19.96 -2.86
CA ILE A 188 5.64 -19.12 -3.91
C ILE A 188 6.73 -18.59 -4.86
N GLY A 189 7.86 -18.11 -4.34
CA GLY A 189 8.98 -17.63 -5.16
C GLY A 189 9.61 -18.69 -6.05
N GLY A 190 9.46 -19.99 -5.70
CA GLY A 190 9.85 -21.13 -6.55
C GLY A 190 8.83 -21.50 -7.64
N LEU A 191 7.58 -21.03 -7.51
CA LEU A 191 6.49 -21.31 -8.45
C LEU A 191 6.21 -20.13 -9.40
N ALA A 192 6.43 -18.88 -8.92
CA ALA A 192 6.09 -17.68 -9.63
C ALA A 192 7.20 -17.24 -10.60
N ASP A 193 6.81 -16.65 -11.74
CA ASP A 193 7.70 -15.99 -12.70
C ASP A 193 7.68 -14.44 -12.59
N CYS A 194 7.09 -13.93 -11.52
CA CYS A 194 6.96 -12.52 -11.22
C CYS A 194 7.61 -12.16 -9.86
N PRO A 195 7.83 -10.86 -9.56
CA PRO A 195 8.35 -10.44 -8.26
C PRO A 195 7.45 -10.89 -7.10
N VAL A 196 8.06 -11.37 -6.02
CA VAL A 196 7.39 -11.77 -4.78
C VAL A 196 7.82 -10.83 -3.66
N ILE A 197 6.83 -10.18 -3.03
CA ILE A 197 7.02 -9.33 -1.86
C ILE A 197 6.63 -10.14 -0.63
N ALA A 198 7.62 -10.51 0.17
CA ALA A 198 7.41 -11.29 1.38
C ALA A 198 7.13 -10.35 2.57
N VAL A 199 6.06 -10.65 3.29
CA VAL A 199 5.65 -9.91 4.49
C VAL A 199 5.69 -10.87 5.67
N PRO A 200 6.72 -10.79 6.54
CA PRO A 200 6.70 -11.51 7.78
C PRO A 200 5.61 -10.94 8.70
N THR A 201 4.90 -11.79 9.43
CA THR A 201 3.95 -11.34 10.44
C THR A 201 4.43 -11.64 11.85
N SER A 202 3.94 -10.87 12.83
CA SER A 202 4.20 -11.11 14.25
C SER A 202 3.51 -12.37 14.80
N ILE A 203 2.74 -13.06 13.94
CA ILE A 203 2.03 -14.29 14.29
C ILE A 203 3.01 -15.42 14.55
N GLY A 204 2.91 -16.01 15.74
CA GLY A 204 3.76 -17.10 16.16
C GLY A 204 3.87 -17.20 17.67
N TYR A 205 4.67 -18.14 18.14
CA TYR A 205 4.94 -18.37 19.56
C TYR A 205 6.39 -18.83 19.79
N GLY A 206 6.84 -18.85 21.04
CA GLY A 206 8.17 -19.34 21.41
C GLY A 206 9.27 -18.63 20.64
N ALA A 207 10.04 -19.37 19.84
CA ALA A 207 11.20 -18.87 19.09
C ALA A 207 10.83 -18.01 17.86
N SER A 208 9.56 -17.67 17.66
CA SER A 208 9.16 -16.75 16.58
C SER A 208 9.58 -15.30 16.85
N PHE A 209 9.81 -14.93 18.14
CA PHE A 209 10.21 -13.59 18.58
C PHE A 209 9.42 -12.48 17.87
N GLN A 210 8.08 -12.58 17.90
CA GLN A 210 7.18 -11.60 17.28
C GLN A 210 7.46 -11.33 15.79
N GLY A 211 7.72 -12.40 15.04
CA GLY A 211 7.96 -12.35 13.61
C GLY A 211 9.42 -12.24 13.17
N LEU A 212 10.37 -12.14 14.11
CA LEU A 212 11.79 -12.08 13.76
C LEU A 212 12.26 -13.36 13.05
N SER A 213 11.77 -14.54 13.46
CA SER A 213 12.07 -15.81 12.79
C SER A 213 11.61 -15.79 11.34
N ALA A 214 10.36 -15.37 11.08
CA ALA A 214 9.83 -15.22 9.73
C ALA A 214 10.65 -14.22 8.90
N LEU A 215 10.97 -13.05 9.47
CA LEU A 215 11.79 -12.03 8.81
C LEU A 215 13.15 -12.57 8.38
N LEU A 216 13.88 -13.21 9.30
CA LEU A 216 15.21 -13.77 9.00
C LEU A 216 15.15 -14.91 7.99
N SER A 217 14.14 -15.76 8.06
CA SER A 217 13.90 -16.82 7.09
C SER A 217 13.64 -16.27 5.69
N MET A 218 12.74 -15.27 5.57
CA MET A 218 12.43 -14.63 4.29
C MET A 218 13.62 -13.88 3.69
N LEU A 219 14.44 -13.19 4.51
CA LEU A 219 15.69 -12.53 4.08
C LEU A 219 16.74 -13.52 3.57
N ASN A 220 16.72 -14.77 4.05
CA ASN A 220 17.61 -15.84 3.64
C ASN A 220 16.98 -16.79 2.62
N SER A 221 15.86 -16.39 1.97
CA SER A 221 15.21 -17.20 0.94
C SER A 221 16.18 -17.49 -0.21
N CYS A 222 16.25 -18.77 -0.63
CA CYS A 222 16.99 -19.16 -1.83
C CYS A 222 16.23 -18.91 -3.13
N SER A 223 14.94 -18.57 -3.05
CA SER A 223 14.15 -18.25 -4.23
C SER A 223 14.48 -16.84 -4.74
N SER A 224 15.00 -16.76 -5.96
CA SER A 224 15.30 -15.48 -6.62
C SER A 224 14.03 -14.67 -6.84
N GLY A 225 14.13 -13.32 -6.74
CA GLY A 225 12.97 -12.44 -6.95
C GLY A 225 12.12 -12.20 -5.69
N VAL A 226 12.46 -12.81 -4.54
CA VAL A 226 11.83 -12.52 -3.26
C VAL A 226 12.45 -11.26 -2.63
N SER A 227 11.63 -10.25 -2.36
CA SER A 227 11.99 -9.03 -1.63
C SER A 227 11.20 -8.99 -0.33
N VAL A 228 11.81 -8.52 0.76
CA VAL A 228 11.19 -8.57 2.09
C VAL A 228 10.88 -7.16 2.60
N VAL A 229 9.68 -6.95 3.11
CA VAL A 229 9.30 -5.75 3.85
C VAL A 229 9.37 -6.00 5.36
N ASN A 230 9.13 -4.96 6.16
CA ASN A 230 9.16 -5.09 7.61
C ASN A 230 8.00 -5.96 8.14
N ILE A 231 8.12 -6.44 9.38
CA ILE A 231 7.10 -7.23 10.09
C ILE A 231 5.77 -6.46 10.13
N ASP A 232 4.66 -7.14 9.83
CA ASP A 232 3.29 -6.61 9.80
C ASP A 232 3.10 -5.40 8.88
N ASN A 233 3.93 -5.22 7.86
CA ASN A 233 3.87 -4.08 6.95
C ASN A 233 3.08 -4.41 5.67
N GLY A 234 1.79 -4.70 5.83
CA GLY A 234 0.88 -4.93 4.70
C GLY A 234 0.77 -3.70 3.80
N PHE A 235 0.69 -2.50 4.39
CA PHE A 235 0.69 -1.25 3.64
C PHE A 235 1.91 -1.10 2.72
N GLY A 236 3.12 -1.32 3.26
CA GLY A 236 4.34 -1.19 2.46
C GLY A 236 4.40 -2.19 1.31
N ALA A 237 3.91 -3.42 1.53
CA ALA A 237 3.83 -4.44 0.49
C ALA A 237 2.82 -4.07 -0.61
N GLY A 238 1.60 -3.66 -0.23
CA GLY A 238 0.57 -3.21 -1.17
C GLY A 238 1.02 -2.01 -2.01
N TYR A 239 1.70 -1.05 -1.36
CA TYR A 239 2.25 0.11 -2.04
C TYR A 239 3.35 -0.27 -3.05
N LEU A 240 4.31 -1.11 -2.64
CA LEU A 240 5.40 -1.57 -3.51
C LEU A 240 4.86 -2.40 -4.68
N ALA A 241 3.91 -3.32 -4.42
CA ALA A 241 3.24 -4.10 -5.45
C ALA A 241 2.53 -3.21 -6.47
N SER A 242 1.84 -2.17 -6.00
CA SER A 242 1.21 -1.18 -6.88
C SER A 242 2.22 -0.46 -7.75
N MET A 243 3.36 -0.03 -7.20
CA MET A 243 4.43 0.61 -7.99
C MET A 243 4.92 -0.30 -9.10
N ILE A 244 5.18 -1.58 -8.82
CA ILE A 244 5.64 -2.57 -9.81
C ILE A 244 4.56 -2.76 -10.89
N ASN A 245 3.29 -2.92 -10.49
CA ASN A 245 2.19 -3.17 -11.41
C ASN A 245 1.81 -1.97 -12.31
N HIS A 246 2.39 -0.78 -12.07
CA HIS A 246 2.23 0.40 -12.90
C HIS A 246 3.51 0.81 -13.65
N MET A 247 4.60 0.03 -13.56
CA MET A 247 5.89 0.47 -14.14
C MET A 247 5.84 0.61 -15.66
N GLU A 248 5.19 -0.29 -16.38
CA GLU A 248 5.10 -0.25 -17.85
C GLU A 248 4.10 0.81 -18.35
N ALA A 249 3.12 1.20 -17.54
CA ALA A 249 2.19 2.27 -17.91
C ALA A 249 2.84 3.67 -17.99
N LYS A 250 4.15 3.78 -17.69
CA LYS A 250 4.92 5.04 -17.73
C LYS A 250 5.80 5.19 -18.96
N SER A 251 5.86 4.18 -19.83
CA SER A 251 6.53 4.24 -21.12
C SER A 251 5.57 4.74 -22.24
#